data_0fa23ea0097b02a9b4df808563546e65
#
_entry.id   0fa23ea0097b02a9b4df808563546e65
#
_cell.length_a   1.000
_cell.length_b   1.000
_cell.length_c   1.000
_cell.angle_alpha   90.00
_cell.angle_beta   90.00
_cell.angle_gamma   90.00
#
_symmetry.space_group_name_H-M   'P 1'
#
loop_
_entity.id
_entity.type
_entity.pdbx_description
1 polymer ?
#
loop_
_entity_poly.entity_id
_entity_poly.type
_entity_poly.pdbx_seq_one_letter_code
_entity_poly.pdbx_strand_id
1 'polypeptide(L)'
;MVLGKPQTDPTFEWFLSHFHVHKYPSKSTLIHQGEKADTLYYIVKGSVAVLIKDEEGKEMILSYLNQGDFIGELGLFEEGQERSAWVRAKTACEVAEISYKKFRQLIQVNPDILMRLSAQMARRLQVTSEKVGNLAFLDVTGRIAQTLLNLAKQPDAMTHPD
;
A
#
# COMPACT_ATOMS: atom_id res chain seq x y z
N MET A 1 -29.08 12.09 17.47
CA MET A 1 -28.52 11.48 16.25
C MET A 1 -27.69 10.28 16.68
N VAL A 2 -28.27 9.06 16.64
CA VAL A 2 -27.60 7.85 17.08
C VAL A 2 -26.70 7.43 15.93
N LEU A 3 -25.40 7.55 16.14
CA LEU A 3 -24.40 6.96 15.26
C LEU A 3 -24.60 5.43 15.28
N GLY A 4 -25.23 4.91 14.23
CA GLY A 4 -25.40 3.47 14.04
C GLY A 4 -24.04 2.81 14.06
N LYS A 5 -23.90 1.73 14.86
CA LYS A 5 -22.77 0.80 14.74
C LYS A 5 -22.60 0.44 13.27
N PRO A 6 -21.36 0.37 12.75
CA PRO A 6 -21.15 -0.13 11.41
C PRO A 6 -21.84 -1.49 11.31
N GLN A 7 -22.80 -1.61 10.39
CA GLN A 7 -23.43 -2.90 10.10
C GLN A 7 -22.31 -3.82 9.61
N THR A 8 -21.90 -4.73 10.45
CA THR A 8 -21.00 -5.81 10.08
C THR A 8 -21.74 -6.67 9.06
N ASP A 9 -21.16 -6.77 7.87
CA ASP A 9 -21.69 -7.61 6.81
C ASP A 9 -21.51 -9.09 7.19
N PRO A 10 -22.59 -9.87 7.41
CA PRO A 10 -22.52 -11.26 7.84
C PRO A 10 -21.66 -12.13 6.92
N THR A 11 -21.68 -11.82 5.62
CA THR A 11 -20.87 -12.49 4.60
C THR A 11 -19.38 -12.29 4.86
N PHE A 12 -19.00 -11.07 5.22
CA PHE A 12 -17.63 -10.75 5.51
C PHE A 12 -17.15 -11.31 6.84
N GLU A 13 -18.01 -11.34 7.87
CA GLU A 13 -17.71 -12.00 9.15
C GLU A 13 -17.50 -13.50 8.96
N TRP A 14 -18.37 -14.14 8.18
CA TRP A 14 -18.20 -15.55 7.83
C TRP A 14 -16.85 -15.79 7.14
N PHE A 15 -16.47 -14.93 6.22
CA PHE A 15 -15.19 -15.02 5.52
C PHE A 15 -14.02 -14.89 6.49
N LEU A 16 -14.01 -13.87 7.35
CA LEU A 16 -12.96 -13.65 8.34
C LEU A 16 -12.87 -14.81 9.38
N SER A 17 -13.94 -15.54 9.62
CA SER A 17 -13.92 -16.70 10.54
C SER A 17 -13.01 -17.83 10.05
N HIS A 18 -12.62 -17.84 8.78
CA HIS A 18 -11.68 -18.80 8.19
C HIS A 18 -10.21 -18.37 8.28
N PHE A 19 -9.95 -17.18 8.78
CA PHE A 19 -8.60 -16.66 8.99
C PHE A 19 -8.08 -16.99 10.38
N HIS A 20 -6.77 -17.05 10.51
CA HIS A 20 -6.09 -17.10 11.80
C HIS A 20 -5.64 -15.70 12.20
N VAL A 21 -6.00 -15.25 13.40
CA VAL A 21 -5.64 -13.92 13.90
C VAL A 21 -4.35 -14.01 14.71
N HIS A 22 -3.36 -13.21 14.30
CA HIS A 22 -2.10 -13.03 14.99
C HIS A 22 -1.94 -11.61 15.52
N LYS A 23 -1.24 -11.47 16.63
CA LYS A 23 -0.91 -10.17 17.24
C LYS A 23 0.54 -9.82 16.93
N TYR A 24 0.73 -8.62 16.44
CA TYR A 24 2.05 -8.07 16.12
C TYR A 24 2.31 -6.84 16.98
N PRO A 25 3.42 -6.81 17.75
CA PRO A 25 3.80 -5.61 18.48
C PRO A 25 4.15 -4.47 17.53
N SER A 26 4.03 -3.24 18.01
CA SER A 26 4.52 -2.06 17.27
C SER A 26 5.99 -2.25 16.87
N LYS A 27 6.34 -1.79 15.66
CA LYS A 27 7.66 -1.88 15.02
C LYS A 27 8.10 -3.28 14.59
N SER A 28 7.31 -4.34 14.82
CA SER A 28 7.62 -5.68 14.30
C SER A 28 7.36 -5.75 12.79
N THR A 29 8.11 -6.62 12.11
CA THR A 29 7.97 -6.86 10.68
C THR A 29 7.02 -8.03 10.45
N LEU A 30 5.97 -7.81 9.64
CA LEU A 30 4.99 -8.82 9.26
C LEU A 30 5.42 -9.55 7.98
N ILE A 31 5.97 -8.83 7.03
CA ILE A 31 6.37 -9.33 5.71
C ILE A 31 7.76 -8.81 5.39
N HIS A 32 8.61 -9.70 4.88
CA HIS A 32 9.95 -9.37 4.38
C HIS A 32 9.96 -9.42 2.85
N GLN A 33 10.52 -8.40 2.23
CA GLN A 33 10.72 -8.38 0.78
C GLN A 33 11.60 -9.58 0.35
N GLY A 34 11.23 -10.22 -0.77
CA GLY A 34 11.93 -11.38 -1.30
C GLY A 34 11.48 -12.72 -0.73
N GLU A 35 10.68 -12.75 0.34
CA GLU A 35 10.07 -13.99 0.82
C GLU A 35 8.99 -14.48 -0.15
N LYS A 36 8.77 -15.80 -0.16
CA LYS A 36 7.70 -16.40 -0.97
C LYS A 36 6.34 -15.86 -0.56
N ALA A 37 5.57 -15.41 -1.53
CA ALA A 37 4.21 -14.93 -1.31
C ALA A 37 3.21 -16.09 -1.39
N ASP A 38 2.62 -16.49 -0.27
CA ASP A 38 1.64 -17.58 -0.18
C ASP A 38 0.46 -17.28 0.75
N THR A 39 0.49 -16.15 1.44
CA THR A 39 -0.46 -15.76 2.48
C THR A 39 -1.02 -14.36 2.21
N LEU A 40 -2.34 -14.23 2.35
CA LEU A 40 -3.07 -12.97 2.35
C LEU A 40 -3.34 -12.55 3.80
N TYR A 41 -3.20 -11.27 4.09
CA TYR A 41 -3.41 -10.68 5.41
C TYR A 41 -4.53 -9.65 5.36
N TYR A 42 -5.27 -9.52 6.46
CA TYR A 42 -6.29 -8.50 6.66
C TYR A 42 -6.07 -7.82 8.01
N ILE A 43 -6.00 -6.49 8.03
CA ILE A 43 -5.79 -5.73 9.27
C ILE A 43 -7.11 -5.63 10.03
N VAL A 44 -7.22 -6.37 11.12
CA VAL A 44 -8.38 -6.32 12.03
C VAL A 44 -8.29 -5.09 12.91
N LYS A 45 -7.08 -4.74 13.36
CA LYS A 45 -6.81 -3.58 14.22
C LYS A 45 -5.39 -3.07 14.02
N GLY A 46 -5.21 -1.77 14.14
CA GLY A 46 -3.92 -1.12 14.02
C GLY A 46 -3.60 -0.62 12.63
N SER A 47 -2.34 -0.27 12.41
CA SER A 47 -1.82 0.24 11.15
C SER A 47 -0.41 -0.25 10.86
N VAL A 48 -0.08 -0.39 9.58
CA VAL A 48 1.22 -0.83 9.10
C VAL A 48 1.78 0.15 8.07
N ALA A 49 3.10 0.15 7.91
CA ALA A 49 3.81 0.82 6.83
C ALA A 49 4.30 -0.21 5.82
N VAL A 50 4.06 0.05 4.54
CA VAL A 50 4.66 -0.67 3.41
C VAL A 50 5.88 0.11 2.97
N LEU A 51 7.04 -0.52 2.94
CA LEU A 51 8.30 0.14 2.64
C LEU A 51 9.21 -0.71 1.74
N ILE A 52 10.09 -0.02 1.02
CA ILE A 52 11.19 -0.60 0.26
C ILE A 52 12.51 -0.07 0.81
N LYS A 53 13.60 -0.78 0.51
CA LYS A 53 14.97 -0.37 0.85
C LYS A 53 15.79 -0.29 -0.41
N ASP A 54 16.66 0.70 -0.50
CA ASP A 54 17.68 0.76 -1.54
C ASP A 54 18.90 -0.14 -1.21
N GLU A 55 19.88 -0.16 -2.09
CA GLU A 55 21.10 -0.96 -1.95
C GLU A 55 21.94 -0.56 -0.72
N GLU A 56 21.80 0.67 -0.25
CA GLU A 56 22.47 1.19 0.95
C GLU A 56 21.65 0.92 2.24
N GLY A 57 20.45 0.33 2.11
CA GLY A 57 19.56 0.03 3.22
C GLY A 57 18.68 1.21 3.67
N LYS A 58 18.66 2.32 2.91
CA LYS A 58 17.78 3.46 3.18
C LYS A 58 16.35 3.10 2.90
N GLU A 59 15.48 3.37 3.85
CA GLU A 59 14.07 3.02 3.79
C GLU A 59 13.22 4.13 3.14
N MET A 60 12.32 3.73 2.26
CA MET A 60 11.28 4.59 1.71
C MET A 60 9.91 4.00 2.01
N ILE A 61 9.04 4.77 2.64
CA ILE A 61 7.65 4.37 2.88
C ILE A 61 6.84 4.65 1.62
N LEU A 62 6.24 3.59 1.07
CA LEU A 62 5.37 3.67 -0.10
C LEU A 62 3.95 4.05 0.29
N SER A 63 3.44 3.44 1.36
CA SER A 63 2.07 3.67 1.83
C SER A 63 1.88 3.24 3.28
N TYR A 64 0.82 3.76 3.89
CA TYR A 64 0.27 3.26 5.15
C TYR A 64 -1.02 2.53 4.89
N LEU A 65 -1.21 1.40 5.57
CA LEU A 65 -2.43 0.60 5.53
C LEU A 65 -3.01 0.53 6.93
N ASN A 66 -4.34 0.53 6.98
CA ASN A 66 -5.07 0.65 8.23
C ASN A 66 -6.06 -0.49 8.43
N GLN A 67 -6.77 -0.48 9.54
CA GLN A 67 -7.87 -1.40 9.80
C GLN A 67 -8.81 -1.47 8.59
N GLY A 68 -9.15 -2.66 8.15
CA GLY A 68 -9.99 -2.91 6.97
C GLY A 68 -9.23 -3.15 5.67
N ASP A 69 -7.91 -2.97 5.67
CA ASP A 69 -7.08 -3.19 4.48
C ASP A 69 -6.55 -4.62 4.39
N PHE A 70 -6.50 -5.14 3.16
CA PHE A 70 -5.77 -6.35 2.83
C PHE A 70 -4.31 -6.04 2.51
N ILE A 71 -3.41 -6.98 2.81
CA ILE A 71 -1.98 -6.90 2.54
C ILE A 71 -1.52 -8.19 1.87
N GLY A 72 -0.57 -8.05 0.95
CA GLY A 72 0.08 -9.19 0.30
C GLY A 72 -0.78 -9.84 -0.77
N GLU A 73 -1.66 -9.08 -1.40
CA GLU A 73 -2.57 -9.53 -2.44
C GLU A 73 -1.89 -9.80 -3.78
N LEU A 74 -0.74 -9.18 -4.06
CA LEU A 74 -0.09 -9.27 -5.37
C LEU A 74 0.23 -10.71 -5.77
N GLY A 75 0.78 -11.51 -4.87
CA GLY A 75 1.10 -12.90 -5.13
C GLY A 75 -0.12 -13.83 -5.25
N LEU A 76 -1.32 -13.34 -4.92
CA LEU A 76 -2.55 -14.12 -5.07
C LEU A 76 -2.90 -14.38 -6.55
N PHE A 77 -2.54 -13.46 -7.43
CA PHE A 77 -2.91 -13.48 -8.85
C PHE A 77 -1.83 -14.08 -9.75
N GLU A 78 -0.59 -14.17 -9.26
CA GLU A 78 0.53 -14.75 -9.99
C GLU A 78 1.26 -15.77 -9.10
N GLU A 79 1.33 -17.02 -9.55
CA GLU A 79 2.01 -18.08 -8.81
C GLU A 79 3.54 -17.88 -8.81
N GLY A 80 4.17 -18.21 -7.68
CA GLY A 80 5.62 -18.15 -7.54
C GLY A 80 6.19 -16.75 -7.31
N GLN A 81 5.35 -15.74 -7.11
CA GLN A 81 5.81 -14.39 -6.81
C GLN A 81 6.47 -14.31 -5.42
N GLU A 82 7.48 -13.46 -5.32
CA GLU A 82 8.07 -13.04 -4.08
C GLU A 82 7.41 -11.75 -3.57
N ARG A 83 7.53 -11.50 -2.28
CA ARG A 83 7.07 -10.26 -1.65
C ARG A 83 7.81 -9.06 -2.24
N SER A 84 7.09 -8.09 -2.78
CA SER A 84 7.66 -6.91 -3.46
C SER A 84 8.13 -5.82 -2.49
N ALA A 85 7.72 -5.88 -1.23
CA ALA A 85 8.00 -4.87 -0.22
C ALA A 85 8.04 -5.46 1.19
N TRP A 86 8.60 -4.69 2.13
CA TRP A 86 8.51 -4.94 3.56
C TRP A 86 7.20 -4.40 4.09
N VAL A 87 6.63 -5.05 5.11
CA VAL A 87 5.49 -4.54 5.87
C VAL A 87 5.83 -4.56 7.35
N ARG A 88 5.76 -3.40 7.99
CA ARG A 88 6.11 -3.19 9.39
C ARG A 88 4.94 -2.60 10.16
N ALA A 89 4.66 -3.14 11.35
CA ALA A 89 3.64 -2.61 12.25
C ALA A 89 4.01 -1.20 12.72
N LYS A 90 3.17 -0.22 12.43
CA LYS A 90 3.31 1.17 12.92
C LYS A 90 2.78 1.27 14.35
N THR A 91 1.69 0.59 14.63
CA THR A 91 1.11 0.43 15.96
C THR A 91 1.05 -1.06 16.32
N ALA A 92 0.67 -1.42 17.53
CA ALA A 92 0.29 -2.81 17.83
C ALA A 92 -0.89 -3.21 16.90
N CYS A 93 -0.77 -4.35 16.24
CA CYS A 93 -1.72 -4.82 15.24
C CYS A 93 -2.32 -6.18 15.61
N GLU A 94 -3.58 -6.37 15.22
CA GLU A 94 -4.21 -7.68 15.09
C GLU A 94 -4.45 -7.91 13.60
N VAL A 95 -3.88 -9.00 13.08
CA VAL A 95 -3.90 -9.29 11.64
C VAL A 95 -4.42 -10.69 11.42
N ALA A 96 -5.44 -10.80 10.59
CA ALA A 96 -6.02 -12.08 10.18
C ALA A 96 -5.28 -12.60 8.95
N GLU A 97 -4.88 -13.85 8.96
CA GLU A 97 -4.04 -14.50 7.95
C GLU A 97 -4.75 -15.70 7.33
N ILE A 98 -4.63 -15.84 6.02
CA ILE A 98 -5.14 -16.98 5.25
C ILE A 98 -4.20 -17.33 4.12
N SER A 99 -3.98 -18.62 3.86
CA SER A 99 -3.21 -19.04 2.68
C SER A 99 -3.96 -18.70 1.38
N TYR A 100 -3.23 -18.37 0.31
CA TYR A 100 -3.82 -18.13 -1.00
C TYR A 100 -4.67 -19.31 -1.48
N LYS A 101 -4.23 -20.55 -1.22
CA LYS A 101 -4.98 -21.76 -1.56
C LYS A 101 -6.35 -21.77 -0.90
N LYS A 102 -6.42 -21.47 0.41
CA LYS A 102 -7.68 -21.44 1.15
C LYS A 102 -8.55 -20.27 0.70
N PHE A 103 -7.97 -19.10 0.49
CA PHE A 103 -8.67 -17.94 -0.05
C PHE A 103 -9.36 -18.25 -1.38
N ARG A 104 -8.63 -18.89 -2.33
CA ARG A 104 -9.20 -19.29 -3.63
C ARG A 104 -10.38 -20.26 -3.49
N GLN A 105 -10.38 -21.14 -2.49
CA GLN A 105 -11.52 -22.00 -2.20
C GLN A 105 -12.72 -21.20 -1.68
N LEU A 106 -12.48 -20.21 -0.81
CA LEU A 106 -13.55 -19.39 -0.24
C LEU A 106 -14.25 -18.51 -1.28
N ILE A 107 -13.51 -17.93 -2.22
CA ILE A 107 -14.10 -17.09 -3.28
C ILE A 107 -14.93 -17.88 -4.29
N GLN A 108 -14.72 -19.20 -4.41
CA GLN A 108 -15.61 -20.06 -5.20
C GLN A 108 -16.99 -20.21 -4.56
N VAL A 109 -17.04 -20.19 -3.23
CA VAL A 109 -18.30 -20.25 -2.46
C VAL A 109 -18.99 -18.89 -2.42
N ASN A 110 -18.20 -17.83 -2.22
CA ASN A 110 -18.70 -16.45 -2.15
C ASN A 110 -17.76 -15.49 -2.87
N PRO A 111 -18.07 -15.11 -4.12
CA PRO A 111 -17.23 -14.23 -4.92
C PRO A 111 -17.26 -12.75 -4.48
N ASP A 112 -18.20 -12.32 -3.63
CA ASP A 112 -18.34 -10.91 -3.22
C ASP A 112 -17.10 -10.39 -2.49
N ILE A 113 -16.36 -11.27 -1.84
CA ILE A 113 -15.08 -10.92 -1.20
C ILE A 113 -14.05 -10.44 -2.22
N LEU A 114 -14.05 -11.03 -3.40
CA LEU A 114 -13.14 -10.61 -4.48
C LEU A 114 -13.44 -9.17 -4.92
N MET A 115 -14.69 -8.75 -4.92
CA MET A 115 -15.07 -7.35 -5.22
C MET A 115 -14.53 -6.37 -4.19
N ARG A 116 -14.51 -6.73 -2.91
CA ARG A 116 -13.90 -5.90 -1.85
C ARG A 116 -12.39 -5.75 -2.05
N LEU A 117 -11.69 -6.86 -2.31
CA LEU A 117 -10.26 -6.86 -2.60
C LEU A 117 -9.96 -6.02 -3.84
N SER A 118 -10.72 -6.21 -4.92
CA SER A 118 -10.57 -5.47 -6.17
C SER A 118 -10.82 -3.97 -5.99
N ALA A 119 -11.83 -3.58 -5.23
CA ALA A 119 -12.11 -2.18 -4.92
C ALA A 119 -10.96 -1.51 -4.15
N GLN A 120 -10.33 -2.23 -3.23
CA GLN A 120 -9.15 -1.74 -2.52
C GLN A 120 -7.96 -1.58 -3.47
N MET A 121 -7.71 -2.54 -4.35
CA MET A 121 -6.64 -2.47 -5.36
C MET A 121 -6.85 -1.28 -6.31
N ALA A 122 -8.09 -1.04 -6.76
CA ALA A 122 -8.43 0.11 -7.61
C ALA A 122 -8.14 1.44 -6.90
N ARG A 123 -8.52 1.58 -5.62
CA ARG A 123 -8.19 2.79 -4.84
C ARG A 123 -6.68 2.99 -4.68
N ARG A 124 -5.93 1.92 -4.39
CA ARG A 124 -4.46 1.99 -4.28
C ARG A 124 -3.81 2.41 -5.59
N LEU A 125 -4.29 1.87 -6.71
CA LEU A 125 -3.80 2.24 -8.04
C LEU A 125 -4.04 3.73 -8.32
N GLN A 126 -5.24 4.24 -8.03
CA GLN A 126 -5.57 5.66 -8.19
C GLN A 126 -4.64 6.55 -7.35
N VAL A 127 -4.50 6.28 -6.05
CA VAL A 127 -3.64 7.05 -5.16
C VAL A 127 -2.18 7.02 -5.61
N THR A 128 -1.70 5.87 -6.07
CA THR A 128 -0.33 5.73 -6.57
C THR A 128 -0.14 6.51 -7.86
N SER A 129 -1.10 6.48 -8.78
CA SER A 129 -1.08 7.24 -10.02
C SER A 129 -1.05 8.75 -9.77
N GLU A 130 -1.83 9.24 -8.81
CA GLU A 130 -1.81 10.63 -8.38
C GLU A 130 -0.44 11.05 -7.82
N LYS A 131 0.17 10.21 -6.97
CA LYS A 131 1.53 10.45 -6.45
C LYS A 131 2.57 10.53 -7.56
N VAL A 132 2.52 9.62 -8.53
CA VAL A 132 3.43 9.63 -9.68
C VAL A 132 3.23 10.89 -10.53
N GLY A 133 1.98 11.28 -10.77
CA GLY A 133 1.65 12.52 -11.48
C GLY A 133 2.21 13.76 -10.77
N ASN A 134 2.03 13.85 -9.45
CA ASN A 134 2.56 14.96 -8.66
C ASN A 134 4.09 15.01 -8.68
N LEU A 135 4.79 13.89 -8.60
CA LEU A 135 6.24 13.83 -8.71
C LEU A 135 6.73 14.30 -10.09
N ALA A 136 6.05 13.90 -11.18
CA ALA A 136 6.38 14.33 -12.54
C ALA A 136 6.21 15.84 -12.71
N PHE A 137 5.13 16.42 -12.19
CA PHE A 137 4.91 17.88 -12.23
C PHE A 137 5.92 18.64 -11.39
N LEU A 138 6.30 18.15 -10.20
CA LEU A 138 7.35 18.76 -9.39
C LEU A 138 8.71 18.72 -10.10
N ASP A 139 9.04 17.64 -10.78
CA ASP A 139 10.29 17.53 -11.54
C ASP A 139 10.33 18.54 -12.69
N VAL A 140 9.24 18.70 -13.44
CA VAL A 140 9.11 19.72 -14.51
C VAL A 140 9.28 21.14 -13.95
N THR A 141 8.60 21.46 -12.85
CA THR A 141 8.70 22.77 -12.18
C THR A 141 10.13 23.03 -11.70
N GLY A 142 10.79 22.04 -11.11
CA GLY A 142 12.17 22.12 -10.67
C GLY A 142 13.14 22.37 -11.83
N ARG A 143 12.97 21.70 -12.98
CA ARG A 143 13.76 21.90 -14.20
C ARG A 143 13.56 23.28 -14.79
N ILE A 144 12.32 23.79 -14.85
CA ILE A 144 12.02 25.14 -15.32
C ILE A 144 12.70 26.17 -14.42
N ALA A 145 12.56 26.04 -13.09
CA ALA A 145 13.20 26.94 -12.14
C ALA A 145 14.73 26.97 -12.30
N GLN A 146 15.35 25.80 -12.45
CA GLN A 146 16.80 25.69 -12.67
C GLN A 146 17.23 26.35 -14.00
N THR A 147 16.45 26.16 -15.05
CA THR A 147 16.71 26.77 -16.37
C THR A 147 16.62 28.31 -16.28
N LEU A 148 15.59 28.84 -15.63
CA LEU A 148 15.42 30.27 -15.41
C LEU A 148 16.57 30.88 -14.60
N LEU A 149 16.98 30.19 -13.52
CA LEU A 149 18.12 30.60 -12.69
C LEU A 149 19.44 30.62 -13.50
N ASN A 150 19.65 29.64 -14.35
CA ASN A 150 20.83 29.58 -15.23
C ASN A 150 20.83 30.70 -16.27
N LEU A 151 19.67 30.98 -16.86
CA LEU A 151 19.52 32.11 -17.81
C LEU A 151 19.76 33.46 -17.12
N ALA A 152 19.26 33.66 -15.91
CA ALA A 152 19.44 34.89 -15.14
C ALA A 152 20.92 35.15 -14.75
N LYS A 153 21.75 34.11 -14.74
CA LYS A 153 23.20 34.21 -14.43
C LYS A 153 24.07 34.46 -15.66
N GLN A 154 23.50 34.44 -16.85
CA GLN A 154 24.27 34.71 -18.07
C GLN A 154 24.61 36.22 -18.19
N PRO A 155 25.84 36.57 -18.63
CA PRO A 155 26.26 37.97 -18.74
C PRO A 155 25.39 38.82 -19.67
N ASP A 156 24.77 38.19 -20.66
CA ASP A 156 23.92 38.87 -21.68
C ASP A 156 22.46 39.02 -21.24
N ALA A 157 22.11 38.58 -20.02
CA ALA A 157 20.77 38.78 -19.43
C ALA A 157 20.57 40.20 -18.87
N MET A 158 21.54 41.08 -19.03
CA MET A 158 21.41 42.50 -18.69
C MET A 158 20.39 43.15 -19.59
N THR A 159 19.28 43.52 -19.04
CA THR A 159 18.29 44.41 -19.66
C THR A 159 18.98 45.65 -20.19
N HIS A 160 18.75 45.97 -21.48
CA HIS A 160 19.08 47.29 -21.99
C HIS A 160 18.41 48.35 -21.11
N PRO A 161 19.18 49.28 -20.54
CA PRO A 161 18.57 50.50 -20.03
C PRO A 161 18.18 51.34 -21.28
N ASP A 162 16.94 51.73 -21.38
CA ASP A 162 16.49 52.80 -22.26
C ASP A 162 17.16 54.11 -21.90
#